data_cbc8660e7f7002df4ad8d96f00864abb
#
_entry.id   cbc8660e7f7002df4ad8d96f00864abb
#
_cell.length_a   1.000
_cell.length_b   1.000
_cell.length_c   1.000
_cell.angle_alpha   90.00
_cell.angle_beta   90.00
_cell.angle_gamma   90.00
#
_symmetry.space_group_name_H-M   'P 1'
#
loop_
_entity.id
_entity.type
_entity.pdbx_description
1 polymer ?
#
loop_
_entity_poly.entity_id
_entity_poly.type
_entity_poly.pdbx_seq_one_letter_code
_entity_poly.pdbx_strand_id
1 'polypeptide(L)'
;MKAYYIVAIVLGAACVFAGCDLPGRPKPEPEVLRPEAVVSFDVLYAENCAGCHGQNGQNGPATNLANPLYQALADDASLRDVIANGRKNSLMPGFAIRGGGSLTDAQIDVIVHGMRARWGSTNPLAGQNLPPYKASRPGNIANGQSVYSQACARCHGATAQQRGNAGSILDGSFLALVNEQTIRTTIIAGRPDIGEPDWRGHIPGRPMTDDEITDVSAWLISQRPATPGQPYPSTAPASAGQAAGVGKESVR
;
A
#
# COMPACT_ATOMS: atom_id res chain seq x y z
N MET A 1 -49.55 62.24 -18.79
CA MET A 1 -48.30 62.36 -17.99
C MET A 1 -48.16 61.27 -16.92
N LYS A 2 -49.18 60.93 -16.13
CA LYS A 2 -49.09 59.89 -15.05
C LYS A 2 -48.75 58.48 -15.58
N ALA A 3 -49.22 58.06 -16.76
CA ALA A 3 -48.96 56.72 -17.33
C ALA A 3 -47.49 56.47 -17.71
N TYR A 4 -46.79 57.50 -18.20
CA TYR A 4 -45.35 57.39 -18.57
C TYR A 4 -44.44 57.23 -17.38
N TYR A 5 -44.78 57.82 -16.21
CA TYR A 5 -44.01 57.65 -14.99
C TYR A 5 -44.14 56.23 -14.38
N ILE A 6 -45.31 55.63 -14.48
CA ILE A 6 -45.53 54.26 -14.00
C ILE A 6 -44.75 53.27 -14.88
N VAL A 7 -44.76 53.40 -16.17
CA VAL A 7 -44.00 52.54 -17.10
C VAL A 7 -42.49 52.72 -16.88
N ALA A 8 -41.99 53.92 -16.66
CA ALA A 8 -40.58 54.15 -16.39
C ALA A 8 -40.13 53.57 -15.03
N ILE A 9 -40.97 53.59 -13.99
CA ILE A 9 -40.70 53.01 -12.69
C ILE A 9 -40.68 51.48 -12.77
N VAL A 10 -41.61 50.87 -13.51
CA VAL A 10 -41.68 49.41 -13.71
C VAL A 10 -40.50 48.90 -14.53
N LEU A 11 -40.07 49.61 -15.57
CA LEU A 11 -38.89 49.29 -16.37
C LEU A 11 -37.59 49.46 -15.53
N GLY A 12 -37.49 50.47 -14.67
CA GLY A 12 -36.37 50.68 -13.77
C GLY A 12 -36.27 49.60 -12.70
N ALA A 13 -37.40 49.17 -12.15
CA ALA A 13 -37.44 48.09 -11.17
C ALA A 13 -37.09 46.70 -11.80
N ALA A 14 -37.48 46.46 -13.02
CA ALA A 14 -37.12 45.19 -13.72
C ALA A 14 -35.61 45.07 -14.00
N CYS A 15 -34.90 46.18 -14.22
CA CYS A 15 -33.46 46.17 -14.42
C CYS A 15 -32.65 45.90 -13.10
N VAL A 16 -33.23 46.14 -11.94
CA VAL A 16 -32.57 45.90 -10.65
C VAL A 16 -32.62 44.43 -10.25
N PHE A 17 -33.61 43.69 -10.74
CA PHE A 17 -33.79 42.24 -10.48
C PHE A 17 -33.13 41.33 -11.53
N ALA A 18 -32.84 41.82 -12.71
CA ALA A 18 -32.00 41.14 -13.66
C ALA A 18 -30.56 41.26 -13.17
N GLY A 19 -30.10 40.33 -12.37
CA GLY A 19 -28.70 40.18 -12.00
C GLY A 19 -27.89 39.96 -13.26
N CYS A 20 -27.50 41.08 -13.91
CA CYS A 20 -26.68 41.05 -15.11
C CYS A 20 -25.34 40.44 -14.75
N ASP A 21 -24.96 39.34 -15.36
CA ASP A 21 -23.58 38.89 -15.48
C ASP A 21 -22.83 39.97 -16.27
N LEU A 22 -22.31 40.96 -15.55
CA LEU A 22 -21.52 42.01 -16.15
C LEU A 22 -20.25 41.41 -16.74
N PRO A 23 -19.93 41.70 -18.01
CA PRO A 23 -18.67 41.28 -18.62
C PRO A 23 -17.50 41.80 -17.75
N GLY A 24 -16.65 40.87 -17.27
CA GLY A 24 -15.53 41.20 -16.39
C GLY A 24 -15.76 41.01 -14.90
N ARG A 25 -16.97 40.60 -14.45
CA ARG A 25 -17.15 40.18 -13.07
C ARG A 25 -16.48 38.82 -12.89
N PRO A 26 -15.54 38.68 -11.93
CA PRO A 26 -14.95 37.36 -11.62
C PRO A 26 -16.09 36.38 -11.28
N LYS A 27 -16.10 35.22 -11.95
CA LYS A 27 -16.99 34.14 -11.52
C LYS A 27 -16.60 33.76 -10.08
N PRO A 28 -17.58 33.45 -9.22
CA PRO A 28 -17.25 32.94 -7.90
C PRO A 28 -16.33 31.74 -8.09
N GLU A 29 -15.15 31.78 -7.50
CA GLU A 29 -14.30 30.60 -7.45
C GLU A 29 -15.05 29.49 -6.74
N PRO A 30 -14.89 28.22 -7.19
CA PRO A 30 -15.44 27.09 -6.48
C PRO A 30 -14.99 27.16 -5.01
N GLU A 31 -15.91 26.99 -4.09
CA GLU A 31 -15.58 26.94 -2.67
C GLU A 31 -14.55 25.83 -2.45
N VAL A 32 -13.35 26.19 -2.00
CA VAL A 32 -12.31 25.24 -1.66
C VAL A 32 -12.72 24.60 -0.33
N LEU A 33 -13.13 23.33 -0.40
CA LEU A 33 -13.45 22.56 0.80
C LEU A 33 -12.21 22.45 1.69
N ARG A 34 -12.38 22.63 2.98
CA ARG A 34 -11.32 22.33 3.94
C ARG A 34 -11.00 20.84 3.87
N PRO A 35 -9.73 20.44 4.03
CA PRO A 35 -9.32 19.02 3.91
C PRO A 35 -10.19 18.07 4.73
N GLU A 36 -10.54 18.45 5.95
CA GLU A 36 -11.39 17.65 6.85
C GLU A 36 -12.85 17.52 6.40
N ALA A 37 -13.31 18.38 5.51
CA ALA A 37 -14.67 18.35 4.96
C ALA A 37 -14.79 17.44 3.71
N VAL A 38 -13.67 16.97 3.17
CA VAL A 38 -13.67 16.04 2.04
C VAL A 38 -14.12 14.67 2.53
N VAL A 39 -15.27 14.18 2.04
CA VAL A 39 -15.85 12.88 2.39
C VAL A 39 -16.12 12.00 1.16
N SER A 40 -15.46 12.30 0.06
CA SER A 40 -15.49 11.49 -1.16
C SER A 40 -14.44 10.38 -1.09
N PHE A 41 -14.88 9.12 -1.20
CA PHE A 41 -13.96 7.97 -1.26
C PHE A 41 -12.94 8.12 -2.40
N ASP A 42 -13.39 8.54 -3.59
CA ASP A 42 -12.52 8.65 -4.76
C ASP A 42 -11.39 9.65 -4.53
N VAL A 43 -11.71 10.80 -3.94
CA VAL A 43 -10.71 11.83 -3.64
C VAL A 43 -9.76 11.35 -2.55
N LEU A 44 -10.30 10.88 -1.43
CA LEU A 44 -9.49 10.40 -0.29
C LEU A 44 -8.57 9.26 -0.67
N TYR A 45 -9.07 8.31 -1.46
CA TYR A 45 -8.29 7.18 -1.94
C TYR A 45 -7.20 7.62 -2.93
N ALA A 46 -7.54 8.45 -3.89
CA ALA A 46 -6.59 8.93 -4.90
C ALA A 46 -5.41 9.69 -4.26
N GLU A 47 -5.69 10.52 -3.29
CA GLU A 47 -4.70 11.37 -2.65
C GLU A 47 -3.81 10.64 -1.63
N ASN A 48 -4.36 9.63 -0.93
CA ASN A 48 -3.67 9.02 0.21
C ASN A 48 -3.23 7.57 -0.03
N CYS A 49 -3.85 6.84 -0.95
CA CYS A 49 -3.69 5.38 -1.06
C CYS A 49 -3.18 4.94 -2.43
N ALA A 50 -3.66 5.59 -3.51
CA ALA A 50 -3.47 5.14 -4.88
C ALA A 50 -1.99 5.05 -5.30
N GLY A 51 -1.11 5.91 -4.76
CA GLY A 51 0.31 5.90 -5.07
C GLY A 51 1.01 4.58 -4.77
N CYS A 52 0.60 3.90 -3.69
CA CYS A 52 1.15 2.61 -3.29
C CYS A 52 0.27 1.42 -3.68
N HIS A 53 -1.06 1.57 -3.61
CA HIS A 53 -2.01 0.48 -3.83
C HIS A 53 -2.56 0.42 -5.27
N GLY A 54 -2.18 1.39 -6.13
CA GLY A 54 -2.72 1.53 -7.48
C GLY A 54 -4.07 2.26 -7.50
N GLN A 55 -4.40 2.90 -8.61
CA GLN A 55 -5.60 3.74 -8.73
C GLN A 55 -6.91 2.99 -8.48
N ASN A 56 -6.95 1.70 -8.84
CA ASN A 56 -8.11 0.84 -8.65
C ASN A 56 -7.87 -0.23 -7.57
N GLY A 57 -6.99 0.02 -6.62
CA GLY A 57 -6.69 -0.92 -5.54
C GLY A 57 -5.80 -2.09 -5.94
N GLN A 58 -5.24 -2.09 -7.14
CA GLN A 58 -4.42 -3.17 -7.70
C GLN A 58 -3.30 -2.63 -8.59
N ASN A 59 -2.34 -3.49 -8.96
CA ASN A 59 -1.20 -3.14 -9.80
C ASN A 59 -0.25 -2.09 -9.20
N GLY A 60 -0.37 -1.81 -7.91
CA GLY A 60 0.60 -1.02 -7.17
C GLY A 60 1.66 -1.91 -6.48
N PRO A 61 2.75 -1.33 -5.95
CA PRO A 61 3.78 -2.10 -5.25
C PRO A 61 3.31 -2.67 -3.90
N ALA A 62 2.26 -2.11 -3.30
CA ALA A 62 1.71 -2.58 -2.03
C ALA A 62 0.61 -3.64 -2.21
N THR A 63 0.01 -4.07 -1.09
CA THR A 63 -1.11 -5.04 -1.05
C THR A 63 -2.21 -4.67 -2.04
N ASN A 64 -2.68 -5.65 -2.81
CA ASN A 64 -3.84 -5.51 -3.68
C ASN A 64 -5.12 -5.39 -2.84
N LEU A 65 -5.61 -4.16 -2.67
CA LEU A 65 -6.81 -3.87 -1.88
C LEU A 65 -8.10 -4.29 -2.58
N ALA A 66 -8.08 -4.34 -3.92
CA ALA A 66 -9.23 -4.77 -4.71
C ALA A 66 -9.38 -6.30 -4.78
N ASN A 67 -8.43 -7.06 -4.22
CA ASN A 67 -8.52 -8.51 -4.18
C ASN A 67 -9.71 -8.96 -3.30
N PRO A 68 -10.69 -9.70 -3.85
CA PRO A 68 -11.85 -10.17 -3.08
C PRO A 68 -11.49 -11.02 -1.87
N LEU A 69 -10.41 -11.80 -1.94
CA LEU A 69 -9.92 -12.58 -0.80
C LEU A 69 -9.36 -11.69 0.31
N TYR A 70 -8.61 -10.64 -0.05
CA TYR A 70 -8.15 -9.64 0.91
C TYR A 70 -9.33 -8.94 1.59
N GLN A 71 -10.35 -8.56 0.81
CA GLN A 71 -11.55 -7.93 1.34
C GLN A 71 -12.35 -8.84 2.27
N ALA A 72 -12.33 -10.15 2.05
CA ALA A 72 -12.95 -11.12 2.95
C ALA A 72 -12.08 -11.46 4.18
N LEU A 73 -10.75 -11.36 4.03
CA LEU A 73 -9.78 -11.73 5.05
C LEU A 73 -9.69 -10.68 6.18
N ALA A 74 -9.56 -9.40 5.81
CA ALA A 74 -9.40 -8.30 6.76
C ALA A 74 -10.78 -7.72 7.12
N ASP A 75 -11.19 -7.76 8.38
CA ASP A 75 -12.41 -7.11 8.85
C ASP A 75 -12.28 -5.58 8.88
N ASP A 76 -13.39 -4.86 9.04
CA ASP A 76 -13.42 -3.40 9.04
C ASP A 76 -12.60 -2.80 10.18
N ALA A 77 -12.58 -3.44 11.34
CA ALA A 77 -11.78 -3.00 12.47
C ALA A 77 -10.28 -3.09 12.17
N SER A 78 -9.85 -4.18 11.54
CA SER A 78 -8.47 -4.38 11.08
C SER A 78 -8.08 -3.38 9.99
N LEU A 79 -8.96 -3.12 9.02
CA LEU A 79 -8.72 -2.11 7.97
C LEU A 79 -8.60 -0.72 8.58
N ARG A 80 -9.52 -0.36 9.47
CA ARG A 80 -9.49 0.92 10.19
C ARG A 80 -8.20 1.09 10.98
N ASP A 81 -7.80 0.09 11.76
CA ASP A 81 -6.59 0.11 12.56
C ASP A 81 -5.34 0.33 11.69
N VAL A 82 -5.24 -0.41 10.60
CA VAL A 82 -4.11 -0.28 9.66
C VAL A 82 -4.05 1.09 9.00
N ILE A 83 -5.18 1.65 8.58
CA ILE A 83 -5.21 2.98 7.99
C ILE A 83 -4.87 4.04 9.03
N ALA A 84 -5.44 3.93 10.23
CA ALA A 84 -5.23 4.91 11.29
C ALA A 84 -3.79 4.92 11.82
N ASN A 85 -3.23 3.75 12.10
CA ASN A 85 -1.98 3.58 12.85
C ASN A 85 -0.81 3.11 12.00
N GLY A 86 -1.05 2.74 10.74
CA GLY A 86 -0.03 2.15 9.86
C GLY A 86 0.37 0.74 10.27
N ARG A 87 1.46 0.29 9.70
CA ARG A 87 2.07 -1.01 10.03
C ARG A 87 3.51 -0.83 10.46
N LYS A 88 3.83 -1.16 11.70
CA LYS A 88 5.22 -1.14 12.20
C LYS A 88 6.13 -1.99 11.29
N ASN A 89 7.34 -1.52 11.08
CA ASN A 89 8.34 -2.19 10.25
C ASN A 89 7.87 -2.45 8.81
N SER A 90 7.12 -1.52 8.24
CA SER A 90 6.72 -1.52 6.84
C SER A 90 6.62 -0.08 6.32
N LEU A 91 6.39 0.09 5.01
CA LEU A 91 6.17 1.40 4.40
C LEU A 91 4.77 1.96 4.61
N MET A 92 3.83 1.20 5.19
CA MET A 92 2.47 1.71 5.42
C MET A 92 2.45 2.66 6.61
N PRO A 93 2.34 3.99 6.39
CA PRO A 93 2.28 4.97 7.47
C PRO A 93 0.89 4.98 8.12
N GLY A 94 0.78 5.58 9.31
CA GLY A 94 -0.50 5.90 9.92
C GLY A 94 -1.05 7.21 9.36
N PHE A 95 -2.32 7.23 9.03
CA PHE A 95 -3.00 8.39 8.44
C PHE A 95 -3.86 9.18 9.42
N ALA A 96 -4.13 8.66 10.62
CA ALA A 96 -4.96 9.38 11.59
C ALA A 96 -4.27 10.65 12.11
N ILE A 97 -5.01 11.77 12.17
CA ILE A 97 -4.53 13.05 12.72
C ILE A 97 -3.94 12.88 14.11
N ARG A 98 -4.55 12.04 14.97
CA ARG A 98 -4.06 11.77 16.33
C ARG A 98 -2.65 11.16 16.38
N GLY A 99 -2.20 10.55 15.27
CA GLY A 99 -0.86 9.99 15.12
C GLY A 99 0.06 10.84 14.23
N GLY A 100 -0.33 12.06 13.89
CA GLY A 100 0.44 12.96 13.01
C GLY A 100 0.15 12.77 11.51
N GLY A 101 -0.88 12.00 11.17
CA GLY A 101 -1.36 11.86 9.79
C GLY A 101 -2.29 13.01 9.36
N SER A 102 -2.96 12.82 8.24
CA SER A 102 -3.78 13.83 7.57
C SER A 102 -5.29 13.56 7.62
N LEU A 103 -5.73 12.37 8.05
CA LEU A 103 -7.12 11.94 7.96
C LEU A 103 -7.83 11.98 9.32
N THR A 104 -9.04 12.50 9.32
CA THR A 104 -9.97 12.35 10.45
C THR A 104 -10.47 10.91 10.56
N ASP A 105 -10.97 10.51 11.73
CA ASP A 105 -11.58 9.19 11.92
C ASP A 105 -12.78 8.97 10.97
N ALA A 106 -13.57 10.03 10.70
CA ALA A 106 -14.68 9.97 9.75
C ALA A 106 -14.19 9.72 8.30
N GLN A 107 -13.08 10.30 7.90
CA GLN A 107 -12.49 10.06 6.58
C GLN A 107 -11.92 8.64 6.45
N ILE A 108 -11.35 8.11 7.52
CA ILE A 108 -10.92 6.71 7.58
C ILE A 108 -12.12 5.79 7.40
N ASP A 109 -13.27 6.11 8.02
CA ASP A 109 -14.53 5.37 7.81
C ASP A 109 -15.01 5.40 6.38
N VAL A 110 -14.97 6.58 5.76
CA VAL A 110 -15.31 6.73 4.33
C VAL A 110 -14.43 5.83 3.46
N ILE A 111 -13.13 5.75 3.76
CA ILE A 111 -12.20 4.88 3.00
C ILE A 111 -12.56 3.41 3.21
N VAL A 112 -12.76 2.94 4.45
CA VAL A 112 -13.11 1.54 4.73
C VAL A 112 -14.42 1.15 4.05
N HIS A 113 -15.47 1.94 4.22
CA HIS A 113 -16.77 1.68 3.59
C HIS A 113 -16.71 1.75 2.06
N GLY A 114 -15.95 2.72 1.52
CA GLY A 114 -15.75 2.86 0.09
C GLY A 114 -15.01 1.66 -0.53
N MET A 115 -14.01 1.12 0.16
CA MET A 115 -13.32 -0.12 -0.24
C MET A 115 -14.31 -1.29 -0.29
N ARG A 116 -15.16 -1.47 0.73
CA ARG A 116 -16.19 -2.52 0.77
C ARG A 116 -17.20 -2.37 -0.35
N ALA A 117 -17.70 -1.17 -0.55
CA ALA A 117 -18.69 -0.90 -1.60
C ALA A 117 -18.13 -1.15 -3.01
N ARG A 118 -16.85 -0.85 -3.23
CA ARG A 118 -16.22 -0.93 -4.55
C ARG A 118 -15.64 -2.31 -4.85
N TRP A 119 -15.02 -2.96 -3.86
CA TRP A 119 -14.22 -4.18 -4.06
C TRP A 119 -14.68 -5.37 -3.21
N GLY A 120 -15.61 -5.17 -2.30
CA GLY A 120 -16.20 -6.27 -1.53
C GLY A 120 -16.92 -7.27 -2.43
N SER A 121 -16.83 -8.54 -2.09
CA SER A 121 -17.53 -9.63 -2.78
C SER A 121 -18.34 -10.44 -1.77
N THR A 122 -19.52 -10.85 -2.17
CA THR A 122 -20.44 -11.62 -1.30
C THR A 122 -20.02 -13.08 -1.14
N ASN A 123 -19.23 -13.63 -2.06
CA ASN A 123 -18.79 -15.04 -1.97
C ASN A 123 -17.44 -15.26 -2.66
N PRO A 124 -16.33 -14.67 -2.17
CA PRO A 124 -15.03 -14.82 -2.80
C PRO A 124 -14.42 -16.22 -2.64
N LEU A 125 -14.98 -17.05 -1.75
CA LEU A 125 -14.41 -18.34 -1.33
C LEU A 125 -15.13 -19.54 -1.89
N ALA A 126 -16.31 -19.38 -2.51
CA ALA A 126 -17.12 -20.50 -3.00
C ALA A 126 -17.31 -21.62 -1.95
N GLY A 127 -17.51 -21.25 -0.69
CA GLY A 127 -17.73 -22.20 0.41
C GLY A 127 -16.47 -22.70 1.13
N GLN A 128 -15.26 -22.24 0.76
CA GLN A 128 -14.02 -22.58 1.47
C GLN A 128 -13.77 -21.61 2.63
N ASN A 129 -13.10 -22.09 3.68
CA ASN A 129 -12.68 -21.26 4.80
C ASN A 129 -11.33 -20.59 4.53
N LEU A 130 -11.24 -19.29 4.78
CA LEU A 130 -9.96 -18.57 4.79
C LEU A 130 -9.15 -18.93 6.04
N PRO A 131 -7.81 -19.03 5.92
CA PRO A 131 -6.95 -18.92 7.09
C PRO A 131 -7.22 -17.61 7.85
N PRO A 132 -7.05 -17.57 9.18
CA PRO A 132 -7.28 -16.36 9.97
C PRO A 132 -6.42 -15.19 9.52
N TYR A 133 -6.94 -13.95 9.60
CA TYR A 133 -6.17 -12.73 9.28
C TYR A 133 -4.89 -12.65 10.13
N LYS A 134 -5.01 -12.82 11.44
CA LYS A 134 -3.87 -12.82 12.38
C LYS A 134 -3.45 -14.25 12.66
N ALA A 135 -2.14 -14.47 12.79
CA ALA A 135 -1.62 -15.73 13.29
C ALA A 135 -2.08 -15.95 14.74
N SER A 136 -2.44 -17.18 15.07
CA SER A 136 -2.89 -17.58 16.42
C SER A 136 -1.72 -17.87 17.37
N ARG A 137 -0.50 -18.06 16.84
CA ARG A 137 0.72 -18.39 17.56
C ARG A 137 1.95 -17.77 16.91
N PRO A 138 3.07 -17.66 17.59
CA PRO A 138 4.37 -17.37 16.97
C PRO A 138 4.74 -18.46 15.95
N GLY A 139 5.41 -18.06 14.86
CA GLY A 139 5.86 -18.99 13.83
C GLY A 139 7.13 -19.78 14.24
N ASN A 140 7.23 -21.01 13.77
CA ASN A 140 8.42 -21.84 13.89
C ASN A 140 9.36 -21.59 12.70
N ILE A 141 10.48 -20.89 12.96
CA ILE A 141 11.44 -20.48 11.93
C ILE A 141 12.04 -21.70 11.21
N ALA A 142 12.36 -22.78 11.92
CA ALA A 142 12.98 -23.96 11.31
C ALA A 142 11.99 -24.66 10.34
N ASN A 143 10.73 -24.79 10.74
CA ASN A 143 9.69 -25.33 9.85
C ASN A 143 9.43 -24.37 8.68
N GLY A 144 9.42 -23.05 8.93
CA GLY A 144 9.21 -22.02 7.90
C GLY A 144 10.21 -22.09 6.75
N GLN A 145 11.47 -22.42 7.03
CA GLN A 145 12.49 -22.67 6.01
C GLN A 145 12.12 -23.85 5.10
N SER A 146 11.63 -24.94 5.69
CA SER A 146 11.17 -26.12 4.94
C SER A 146 9.96 -25.77 4.07
N VAL A 147 9.00 -25.04 4.62
CA VAL A 147 7.81 -24.56 3.89
C VAL A 147 8.20 -23.65 2.74
N TYR A 148 9.12 -22.71 2.96
CA TYR A 148 9.64 -21.83 1.89
C TYR A 148 10.20 -22.64 0.72
N SER A 149 11.02 -23.64 1.02
CA SER A 149 11.63 -24.48 -0.01
C SER A 149 10.59 -25.21 -0.86
N GLN A 150 9.46 -25.60 -0.27
CA GLN A 150 8.39 -26.33 -0.94
C GLN A 150 7.43 -25.42 -1.71
N ALA A 151 7.05 -24.29 -1.10
CA ALA A 151 5.97 -23.44 -1.60
C ALA A 151 6.46 -22.24 -2.43
N CYS A 152 7.63 -21.67 -2.11
CA CYS A 152 8.04 -20.35 -2.60
C CYS A 152 9.28 -20.38 -3.49
N ALA A 153 10.27 -21.24 -3.16
CA ALA A 153 11.58 -21.20 -3.78
C ALA A 153 11.57 -21.40 -5.29
N ARG A 154 10.62 -22.16 -5.82
CA ARG A 154 10.46 -22.40 -7.27
C ARG A 154 10.30 -21.11 -8.07
N CYS A 155 9.54 -20.14 -7.52
CA CYS A 155 9.23 -18.89 -8.19
C CYS A 155 10.14 -17.74 -7.72
N HIS A 156 10.54 -17.74 -6.43
CA HIS A 156 11.27 -16.64 -5.82
C HIS A 156 12.77 -16.89 -5.64
N GLY A 157 13.24 -18.11 -5.93
CA GLY A 157 14.63 -18.52 -5.74
C GLY A 157 14.89 -19.11 -4.35
N ALA A 158 15.91 -19.96 -4.27
CA ALA A 158 16.25 -20.65 -3.03
C ALA A 158 17.07 -19.79 -2.05
N THR A 159 17.75 -18.76 -2.56
CA THR A 159 18.58 -17.83 -1.78
C THR A 159 18.37 -16.40 -2.27
N ALA A 160 18.83 -15.41 -1.50
CA ALA A 160 18.76 -14.00 -1.88
C ALA A 160 19.48 -13.69 -3.21
N GLN A 161 20.51 -14.46 -3.54
CA GLN A 161 21.32 -14.32 -4.76
C GLN A 161 20.72 -15.05 -5.96
N GLN A 162 19.92 -16.09 -5.72
CA GLN A 162 19.23 -16.85 -6.75
C GLN A 162 17.85 -16.27 -6.96
N ARG A 163 17.73 -15.36 -7.91
CA ARG A 163 16.44 -14.77 -8.27
C ARG A 163 15.66 -15.76 -9.12
N GLY A 164 14.47 -16.15 -8.65
CA GLY A 164 13.50 -16.86 -9.45
C GLY A 164 12.79 -15.94 -10.46
N ASN A 165 11.87 -16.50 -11.24
CA ASN A 165 11.11 -15.75 -12.27
C ASN A 165 10.24 -14.63 -11.68
N ALA A 166 9.80 -14.76 -10.43
CA ALA A 166 8.99 -13.77 -9.73
C ALA A 166 9.81 -12.75 -8.92
N GLY A 167 11.15 -12.79 -9.01
CA GLY A 167 12.03 -11.98 -8.18
C GLY A 167 12.22 -12.55 -6.78
N SER A 168 13.29 -12.12 -6.10
CA SER A 168 13.65 -12.65 -4.77
C SER A 168 12.88 -11.92 -3.66
N ILE A 169 12.11 -12.66 -2.88
CA ILE A 169 11.49 -12.17 -1.63
C ILE A 169 12.42 -12.35 -0.41
N LEU A 170 13.64 -12.84 -0.63
CA LEU A 170 14.73 -12.86 0.35
C LEU A 170 15.65 -11.63 0.23
N ASP A 171 15.37 -10.74 -0.72
CA ASP A 171 16.10 -9.49 -0.88
C ASP A 171 15.92 -8.60 0.35
N GLY A 172 17.03 -8.09 0.89
CA GLY A 172 17.03 -7.28 2.10
C GLY A 172 16.23 -5.98 1.96
N SER A 173 16.19 -5.40 0.75
CA SER A 173 15.41 -4.20 0.48
C SER A 173 13.92 -4.51 0.52
N PHE A 174 13.49 -5.63 -0.08
CA PHE A 174 12.10 -6.08 0.01
C PHE A 174 11.69 -6.34 1.47
N LEU A 175 12.51 -7.10 2.20
CA LEU A 175 12.23 -7.44 3.60
C LEU A 175 12.20 -6.21 4.52
N ALA A 176 12.88 -5.12 4.17
CA ALA A 176 12.81 -3.86 4.88
C ALA A 176 11.45 -3.16 4.76
N LEU A 177 10.72 -3.40 3.67
CA LEU A 177 9.49 -2.71 3.31
C LEU A 177 8.21 -3.40 3.81
N VAL A 178 8.33 -4.67 4.24
CA VAL A 178 7.18 -5.50 4.63
C VAL A 178 7.34 -6.02 6.05
N ASN A 179 6.25 -6.23 6.75
CA ASN A 179 6.22 -6.93 8.04
C ASN A 179 5.59 -8.32 7.91
N GLU A 180 5.64 -9.10 8.98
CA GLU A 180 5.13 -10.47 9.00
C GLU A 180 3.66 -10.55 8.62
N GLN A 181 2.82 -9.62 9.12
CA GLN A 181 1.40 -9.57 8.77
C GLN A 181 1.19 -9.27 7.28
N THR A 182 2.02 -8.42 6.68
CA THR A 182 1.95 -8.15 5.23
C THR A 182 2.26 -9.41 4.43
N ILE A 183 3.33 -10.14 4.80
CA ILE A 183 3.70 -11.39 4.15
C ILE A 183 2.56 -12.42 4.29
N ARG A 184 2.08 -12.66 5.50
CA ARG A 184 0.96 -13.56 5.78
C ARG A 184 -0.26 -13.22 4.92
N THR A 185 -0.65 -11.96 4.91
CA THR A 185 -1.81 -11.48 4.14
C THR A 185 -1.63 -11.73 2.64
N THR A 186 -0.42 -11.48 2.11
CA THR A 186 -0.09 -11.72 0.71
C THR A 186 -0.15 -13.21 0.35
N ILE A 187 0.39 -14.09 1.19
CA ILE A 187 0.31 -15.54 0.97
C ILE A 187 -1.16 -16.01 0.95
N ILE A 188 -1.99 -15.53 1.89
CA ILE A 188 -3.39 -15.94 1.97
C ILE A 188 -4.19 -15.42 0.77
N ALA A 189 -4.09 -14.14 0.48
CA ALA A 189 -4.92 -13.51 -0.55
C ALA A 189 -4.34 -13.67 -1.97
N GLY A 190 -3.04 -13.89 -2.09
CA GLY A 190 -2.33 -13.83 -3.37
C GLY A 190 -2.22 -12.40 -3.92
N ARG A 191 -1.54 -12.30 -5.04
CA ARG A 191 -1.44 -11.10 -5.89
C ARG A 191 -1.78 -11.50 -7.33
N PRO A 192 -3.06 -11.81 -7.61
CA PRO A 192 -3.48 -12.25 -8.95
C PRO A 192 -3.22 -11.20 -10.03
N ASP A 193 -3.15 -9.94 -9.65
CA ASP A 193 -2.79 -8.82 -10.51
C ASP A 193 -1.35 -8.91 -11.07
N ILE A 194 -0.47 -9.63 -10.41
CA ILE A 194 0.92 -9.88 -10.86
C ILE A 194 1.25 -11.38 -10.97
N GLY A 195 0.25 -12.25 -10.92
CA GLY A 195 0.40 -13.69 -11.16
C GLY A 195 0.78 -14.52 -9.92
N GLU A 196 0.77 -13.94 -8.71
CA GLU A 196 1.00 -14.71 -7.49
C GLU A 196 -0.29 -15.39 -7.03
N PRO A 197 -0.29 -16.74 -6.83
CA PRO A 197 -1.46 -17.48 -6.38
C PRO A 197 -1.81 -17.13 -4.92
N ASP A 198 -3.03 -17.43 -4.52
CA ASP A 198 -3.42 -17.45 -3.12
C ASP A 198 -2.93 -18.76 -2.43
N TRP A 199 -3.21 -18.89 -1.12
CA TRP A 199 -2.73 -20.01 -0.28
C TRP A 199 -3.05 -21.40 -0.83
N ARG A 200 -4.00 -21.51 -1.77
CA ARG A 200 -4.40 -22.78 -2.39
C ARG A 200 -3.46 -23.23 -3.49
N GLY A 201 -2.71 -22.32 -4.09
CA GLY A 201 -1.89 -22.57 -5.26
C GLY A 201 -0.37 -22.66 -5.02
N HIS A 202 0.11 -22.40 -3.81
CA HIS A 202 1.54 -22.42 -3.52
C HIS A 202 2.13 -23.83 -3.46
N ILE A 203 1.36 -24.80 -2.93
CA ILE A 203 1.78 -26.20 -2.85
C ILE A 203 0.94 -27.04 -3.81
N PRO A 204 1.55 -27.80 -4.74
CA PRO A 204 0.81 -28.65 -5.65
C PRO A 204 -0.09 -29.65 -4.91
N GLY A 205 -1.35 -29.72 -5.30
CA GLY A 205 -2.31 -30.71 -4.83
C GLY A 205 -3.00 -30.40 -3.48
N ARG A 206 -2.61 -29.36 -2.77
CA ARG A 206 -3.28 -28.96 -1.53
C ARG A 206 -3.09 -27.48 -1.18
N PRO A 207 -4.03 -26.86 -0.46
CA PRO A 207 -3.82 -25.59 0.18
C PRO A 207 -2.71 -25.63 1.24
N MET A 208 -2.09 -24.48 1.50
CA MET A 208 -1.26 -24.29 2.69
C MET A 208 -2.14 -24.26 3.95
N THR A 209 -1.64 -24.83 5.01
CA THR A 209 -2.27 -24.72 6.34
C THR A 209 -1.97 -23.38 6.99
N ASP A 210 -2.77 -22.99 7.99
CA ASP A 210 -2.51 -21.79 8.79
C ASP A 210 -1.13 -21.82 9.46
N ASP A 211 -0.72 -22.98 9.95
CA ASP A 211 0.58 -23.21 10.56
C ASP A 211 1.73 -23.00 9.56
N GLU A 212 1.62 -23.53 8.35
CA GLU A 212 2.62 -23.35 7.30
C GLU A 212 2.76 -21.88 6.90
N ILE A 213 1.64 -21.16 6.77
CA ILE A 213 1.63 -19.72 6.46
C ILE A 213 2.29 -18.94 7.59
N THR A 214 1.97 -19.26 8.84
CA THR A 214 2.54 -18.62 10.02
C THR A 214 4.04 -18.86 10.09
N ASP A 215 4.49 -20.07 9.91
CA ASP A 215 5.89 -20.46 10.02
C ASP A 215 6.75 -19.85 8.91
N VAL A 216 6.28 -19.87 7.65
CA VAL A 216 7.04 -19.28 6.54
C VAL A 216 7.08 -17.76 6.62
N SER A 217 6.02 -17.11 7.12
CA SER A 217 6.02 -15.67 7.34
C SER A 217 7.06 -15.25 8.38
N ALA A 218 7.13 -15.97 9.50
CA ALA A 218 8.14 -15.73 10.54
C ALA A 218 9.56 -16.01 10.03
N TRP A 219 9.75 -17.09 9.26
CA TRP A 219 11.05 -17.40 8.67
C TRP A 219 11.51 -16.31 7.70
N LEU A 220 10.64 -15.82 6.80
CA LEU A 220 10.97 -14.73 5.88
C LEU A 220 11.39 -13.48 6.64
N ILE A 221 10.69 -13.11 7.69
CA ILE A 221 11.08 -11.94 8.52
C ILE A 221 12.40 -12.17 9.25
N SER A 222 12.72 -13.40 9.64
CA SER A 222 14.02 -13.73 10.27
C SER A 222 15.20 -13.55 9.31
N GLN A 223 14.96 -13.52 7.99
CA GLN A 223 15.99 -13.24 6.98
C GLN A 223 16.25 -11.74 6.78
N ARG A 224 15.49 -10.87 7.44
CA ARG A 224 15.68 -9.41 7.35
C ARG A 224 17.07 -9.03 7.92
N PRO A 225 17.92 -8.32 7.14
CA PRO A 225 19.19 -7.85 7.65
C PRO A 225 18.97 -6.77 8.73
N ALA A 226 19.86 -6.73 9.73
CA ALA A 226 19.81 -5.73 10.79
C ALA A 226 19.89 -4.29 10.25
N THR A 227 20.62 -4.11 9.15
CA THR A 227 20.78 -2.84 8.44
C THR A 227 20.39 -3.03 6.97
N PRO A 228 19.09 -2.91 6.62
CA PRO A 228 18.65 -3.05 5.24
C PRO A 228 19.39 -2.07 4.31
N GLY A 229 19.78 -2.55 3.13
CA GLY A 229 20.53 -1.76 2.16
C GLY A 229 22.04 -1.67 2.42
N GLN A 230 22.57 -2.33 3.44
CA GLN A 230 24.00 -2.42 3.68
C GLN A 230 24.61 -3.73 3.12
N PRO A 231 25.90 -3.74 2.75
CA PRO A 231 26.74 -2.54 2.65
C PRO A 231 26.36 -1.66 1.46
N TYR A 232 26.33 -0.35 1.68
CA TYR A 232 26.32 0.56 0.53
C TYR A 232 27.60 0.35 -0.27
N PRO A 233 27.58 0.53 -1.61
CA PRO A 233 28.81 0.60 -2.36
C PRO A 233 29.73 1.62 -1.69
N SER A 234 30.90 1.19 -1.24
CA SER A 234 31.86 2.09 -0.63
C SER A 234 32.25 3.13 -1.69
N THR A 235 31.82 4.37 -1.51
CA THR A 235 32.32 5.52 -2.26
C THR A 235 33.64 6.03 -1.68
N ALA A 236 34.19 5.35 -0.67
CA ALA A 236 35.53 5.65 -0.23
C ALA A 236 36.49 5.47 -1.42
N PRO A 237 37.24 6.50 -1.83
CA PRO A 237 38.25 6.33 -2.86
C PRO A 237 39.16 5.20 -2.40
N ALA A 238 39.43 4.26 -3.29
CA ALA A 238 40.39 3.20 -3.00
C ALA A 238 41.59 3.89 -2.38
N SER A 239 41.90 3.52 -1.13
CA SER A 239 43.01 4.12 -0.41
C SER A 239 44.24 4.05 -1.33
N ALA A 240 44.77 5.22 -1.73
CA ALA A 240 46.03 5.35 -2.38
C ALA A 240 47.15 4.93 -1.40
N GLY A 241 47.23 3.65 -1.16
CA GLY A 241 48.10 3.05 -0.18
C GLY A 241 48.64 1.74 -0.65
N GLN A 242 49.41 1.82 -1.74
CA GLN A 242 50.58 0.97 -2.01
C GLN A 242 51.29 1.54 -3.23
N ALA A 243 51.90 2.70 -3.05
CA ALA A 243 53.01 3.06 -3.94
C ALA A 243 54.11 2.04 -3.68
N ALA A 244 54.24 1.11 -4.59
CA ALA A 244 55.32 0.15 -4.65
C ALA A 244 56.67 0.90 -4.51
N GLY A 245 57.49 0.46 -3.57
CA GLY A 245 58.84 0.98 -3.38
C GLY A 245 59.61 0.93 -4.67
N VAL A 246 59.96 2.10 -5.20
CA VAL A 246 60.96 2.23 -6.25
C VAL A 246 62.29 1.93 -5.62
N GLY A 247 62.87 0.78 -6.00
CA GLY A 247 64.22 0.37 -5.61
C GLY A 247 65.22 1.46 -6.02
N LYS A 248 66.04 1.87 -5.07
CA LYS A 248 67.22 2.65 -5.34
C LYS A 248 68.23 1.74 -6.11
N GLU A 249 68.30 1.95 -7.38
CA GLU A 249 69.41 1.41 -8.21
C GLU A 249 70.60 2.34 -8.05
N SER A 250 71.66 1.79 -7.46
CA SER A 250 72.96 2.41 -7.26
C SER A 250 73.67 2.43 -8.60
N VAL A 251 73.97 3.62 -9.14
CA VAL A 251 74.89 3.78 -10.27
C VAL A 251 76.28 4.01 -9.70
N ARG A 252 77.17 3.12 -10.12
CA ARG A 252 78.61 3.39 -10.15
C ARG A 252 78.95 4.00 -11.49
#